data_2f8df37718e11a994a6a26b12150875c
#
_entry.id   2f8df37718e11a994a6a26b12150875c
#
_cell.length_a   1.000
_cell.length_b   1.000
_cell.length_c   1.000
_cell.angle_alpha   90.00
_cell.angle_beta   90.00
_cell.angle_gamma   90.00
#
_symmetry.space_group_name_H-M   'P 1'
#
loop_
_entity.id
_entity.type
_entity.pdbx_description
1 polymer ?
#
loop_
_entity_poly.entity_id
_entity_poly.type
_entity_poly.pdbx_seq_one_letter_code
_entity_poly.pdbx_strand_id
1 'polypeptide(L)'
;PGGPALAAHGAGLLTRTESELGRGEAVSSEFLNSAWRTRLEIPGLPEITVEEAGGNLGRIAKPFQLTFFAHYATDTAGHTKALGPAKKALERVDTFLGGLLPAMPTRTLLFLASDHGNIEDITQGHTRNPTFSLILGPDADVVAEGLTTIMDVPGAILAYLKDGVS
;
A
#
# COMPACT_ATOMS: atom_id res chain seq x y z
N PRO A 1 -12.40 10.07 -7.31
CA PRO A 1 -11.87 8.89 -6.63
C PRO A 1 -10.94 8.13 -7.56
N GLY A 2 -9.80 7.63 -7.03
CA GLY A 2 -8.88 6.82 -7.80
C GLY A 2 -9.46 5.43 -8.13
N GLY A 3 -8.81 4.69 -9.04
CA GLY A 3 -9.24 3.36 -9.50
C GLY A 3 -9.58 2.39 -8.36
N PRO A 4 -8.74 2.23 -7.31
CA PRO A 4 -9.04 1.34 -6.19
C PRO A 4 -10.33 1.68 -5.45
N ALA A 5 -10.60 2.97 -5.21
CA ALA A 5 -11.82 3.41 -4.53
C ALA A 5 -13.08 3.16 -5.39
N LEU A 6 -12.97 3.35 -6.72
CA LEU A 6 -14.06 3.03 -7.66
C LEU A 6 -14.30 1.54 -7.74
N ALA A 7 -13.25 0.71 -7.75
CA ALA A 7 -13.37 -0.75 -7.74
C ALA A 7 -14.04 -1.25 -6.45
N ALA A 8 -13.62 -0.73 -5.29
CA ALA A 8 -14.25 -1.06 -4.00
C ALA A 8 -15.73 -0.67 -3.98
N HIS A 9 -16.08 0.52 -4.47
CA HIS A 9 -17.45 0.96 -4.57
C HIS A 9 -18.29 0.06 -5.51
N GLY A 10 -17.73 -0.26 -6.70
CA GLY A 10 -18.39 -1.17 -7.65
C GLY A 10 -18.59 -2.58 -7.12
N ALA A 11 -17.72 -3.04 -6.23
CA ALA A 11 -17.83 -4.32 -5.54
C ALA A 11 -18.75 -4.29 -4.29
N GLY A 12 -19.38 -3.16 -3.98
CA GLY A 12 -20.21 -3.01 -2.79
C GLY A 12 -19.44 -3.03 -1.47
N LEU A 13 -18.13 -2.82 -1.51
CA LEU A 13 -17.27 -2.79 -0.33
C LEU A 13 -17.39 -1.44 0.38
N LEU A 14 -17.29 -1.49 1.71
CA LEU A 14 -17.31 -0.29 2.55
C LEU A 14 -16.10 0.59 2.23
N THR A 15 -16.34 1.84 1.87
CA THR A 15 -15.31 2.88 1.82
C THR A 15 -15.22 3.55 3.18
N ARG A 16 -13.99 3.74 3.67
CA ARG A 16 -13.74 4.40 4.95
C ARG A 16 -13.68 5.91 4.75
N THR A 17 -14.13 6.66 5.75
CA THR A 17 -14.27 8.12 5.71
C THR A 17 -13.24 8.79 6.63
N GLU A 18 -13.32 10.13 6.75
CA GLU A 18 -12.53 10.92 7.70
C GLU A 18 -12.76 10.48 9.15
N SER A 19 -13.95 9.98 9.47
CA SER A 19 -14.25 9.48 10.81
C SER A 19 -13.42 8.26 11.17
N GLU A 20 -13.34 7.28 10.27
CA GLU A 20 -12.47 6.10 10.43
C GLU A 20 -11.00 6.50 10.45
N LEU A 21 -10.61 7.46 9.59
CA LEU A 21 -9.24 7.98 9.56
C LEU A 21 -8.84 8.60 10.91
N GLY A 22 -9.76 9.36 11.52
CA GLY A 22 -9.56 9.96 12.84
C GLY A 22 -9.37 8.96 13.98
N ARG A 23 -9.94 7.76 13.86
CA ARG A 23 -9.81 6.68 14.85
C ARG A 23 -8.67 5.68 14.55
N GLY A 24 -7.91 5.89 13.48
CA GLY A 24 -6.89 4.95 13.03
C GLY A 24 -7.46 3.66 12.42
N GLU A 25 -8.73 3.69 12.00
CA GLU A 25 -9.46 2.61 11.32
C GLU A 25 -9.44 2.76 9.80
N ALA A 26 -8.73 3.76 9.29
CA ALA A 26 -8.40 3.99 7.89
C ALA A 26 -6.96 4.49 7.79
N VAL A 27 -6.37 4.36 6.61
CA VAL A 27 -5.04 4.89 6.31
C VAL A 27 -5.11 5.68 5.01
N SER A 28 -4.58 6.91 5.04
CA SER A 28 -4.43 7.74 3.85
C SER A 28 -3.43 7.12 2.88
N SER A 29 -3.67 7.23 1.57
CA SER A 29 -2.72 6.78 0.52
C SER A 29 -1.33 7.41 0.65
N GLU A 30 -1.22 8.56 1.32
CA GLU A 30 0.04 9.27 1.60
C GLU A 30 0.61 8.93 2.98
N PHE A 31 0.04 7.95 3.69
CA PHE A 31 0.32 7.53 5.06
C PHE A 31 -0.10 8.56 6.11
N LEU A 32 0.18 9.84 5.88
CA LEU A 32 -0.07 10.92 6.82
C LEU A 32 -1.45 11.56 6.64
N ASN A 33 -1.99 12.13 7.71
CA ASN A 33 -3.24 12.89 7.70
C ASN A 33 -3.05 14.37 7.30
N SER A 34 -1.81 14.80 7.04
CA SER A 34 -1.49 16.22 6.81
C SER A 34 -2.24 16.84 5.63
N ALA A 35 -2.35 16.13 4.51
CA ALA A 35 -3.09 16.63 3.35
C ALA A 35 -4.60 16.75 3.62
N TRP A 36 -5.17 15.82 4.40
CA TRP A 36 -6.57 15.89 4.83
C TRP A 36 -6.81 17.10 5.72
N ARG A 37 -5.90 17.39 6.65
CA ARG A 37 -6.01 18.52 7.56
C ARG A 37 -5.88 19.86 6.86
N THR A 38 -4.95 19.97 5.89
CA THR A 38 -4.59 21.25 5.28
C THR A 38 -5.29 21.54 3.97
N ARG A 39 -5.45 20.53 3.10
CA ARG A 39 -6.04 20.71 1.76
C ARG A 39 -7.54 20.44 1.72
N LEU A 40 -8.01 19.52 2.55
CA LEU A 40 -9.44 19.19 2.67
C LEU A 40 -10.09 19.90 3.86
N GLU A 41 -9.34 20.74 4.56
CA GLU A 41 -9.83 21.61 5.65
C GLU A 41 -10.50 20.83 6.80
N ILE A 42 -9.95 19.65 7.16
CA ILE A 42 -10.41 18.81 8.26
C ILE A 42 -9.39 18.88 9.42
N PRO A 43 -9.28 20.03 10.13
CA PRO A 43 -8.21 20.25 11.11
C PRO A 43 -8.32 19.36 12.35
N GLY A 44 -9.48 18.78 12.60
CA GLY A 44 -9.74 17.88 13.75
C GLY A 44 -9.12 16.49 13.62
N LEU A 45 -8.59 16.11 12.45
CA LEU A 45 -7.89 14.84 12.31
C LEU A 45 -6.58 14.85 13.10
N PRO A 46 -6.24 13.75 13.81
CA PRO A 46 -4.97 13.66 14.53
C PRO A 46 -3.78 13.68 13.57
N GLU A 47 -2.67 14.24 14.02
CA GLU A 47 -1.38 13.98 13.38
C GLU A 47 -0.91 12.57 13.77
N ILE A 48 -0.43 11.84 12.79
CA ILE A 48 0.12 10.50 12.99
C ILE A 48 1.49 10.41 12.32
N THR A 49 2.32 9.52 12.81
CA THR A 49 3.58 9.18 12.16
C THR A 49 3.37 8.17 11.04
N VAL A 50 4.36 8.05 10.16
CA VAL A 50 4.33 7.05 9.08
C VAL A 50 4.34 5.63 9.65
N GLU A 51 5.07 5.40 10.73
CA GLU A 51 5.10 4.12 11.44
C GLU A 51 3.74 3.78 12.05
N GLU A 52 3.06 4.75 12.70
CA GLU A 52 1.70 4.57 13.21
C GLU A 52 0.71 4.22 12.11
N ALA A 53 0.83 4.84 10.93
CA ALA A 53 0.01 4.50 9.77
C ALA A 53 0.20 3.04 9.33
N GLY A 54 1.44 2.54 9.32
CA GLY A 54 1.74 1.14 9.07
C GLY A 54 1.08 0.22 10.11
N GLY A 55 1.24 0.53 11.38
CA GLY A 55 0.59 -0.19 12.49
C GLY A 55 -0.94 -0.19 12.38
N ASN A 56 -1.53 0.94 11.96
CA ASN A 56 -2.97 1.03 11.71
C ASN A 56 -3.40 0.06 10.60
N LEU A 57 -2.70 0.03 9.46
CA LEU A 57 -3.02 -0.89 8.37
C LEU A 57 -2.93 -2.36 8.81
N GLY A 58 -1.91 -2.73 9.56
CA GLY A 58 -1.77 -4.09 10.11
C GLY A 58 -2.95 -4.48 11.02
N ARG A 59 -3.44 -3.55 11.84
CA ARG A 59 -4.64 -3.78 12.67
C ARG A 59 -5.92 -3.86 11.83
N ILE A 60 -6.05 -3.01 10.81
CA ILE A 60 -7.19 -3.02 9.88
C ILE A 60 -7.28 -4.35 9.14
N ALA A 61 -6.16 -4.95 8.79
CA ALA A 61 -6.13 -6.20 8.05
C ALA A 61 -6.67 -7.42 8.83
N LYS A 62 -6.62 -7.40 10.17
CA LYS A 62 -6.92 -8.57 11.02
C LYS A 62 -8.26 -9.27 10.74
N PRO A 63 -9.40 -8.58 10.55
CA PRO A 63 -10.69 -9.23 10.31
C PRO A 63 -10.95 -9.61 8.85
N PHE A 64 -10.02 -9.35 7.93
CA PHE A 64 -10.24 -9.53 6.50
C PHE A 64 -9.32 -10.60 5.91
N GLN A 65 -9.84 -11.38 4.96
CA GLN A 65 -9.04 -12.33 4.19
C GLN A 65 -8.12 -11.62 3.17
N LEU A 66 -8.54 -10.46 2.65
CA LEU A 66 -7.78 -9.63 1.74
C LEU A 66 -7.88 -8.18 2.17
N THR A 67 -6.74 -7.52 2.25
CA THR A 67 -6.64 -6.06 2.41
C THR A 67 -5.82 -5.51 1.26
N PHE A 68 -6.42 -4.61 0.48
CA PHE A 68 -5.73 -3.92 -0.60
C PHE A 68 -5.46 -2.47 -0.21
N PHE A 69 -4.23 -2.04 -0.34
CA PHE A 69 -3.81 -0.66 -0.07
C PHE A 69 -3.02 -0.11 -1.26
N ALA A 70 -3.33 1.12 -1.69
CA ALA A 70 -2.64 1.79 -2.78
C ALA A 70 -1.92 3.05 -2.29
N HIS A 71 -0.67 3.20 -2.71
CA HIS A 71 0.20 4.33 -2.40
C HIS A 71 0.70 4.99 -3.68
N TYR A 72 0.71 6.31 -3.73
CA TYR A 72 1.01 7.09 -4.96
C TYR A 72 2.18 8.06 -4.80
N ALA A 73 2.70 8.27 -3.58
CA ALA A 73 3.73 9.29 -3.36
C ALA A 73 5.07 8.94 -4.02
N THR A 74 5.36 7.65 -4.22
CA THR A 74 6.56 7.22 -4.95
C THR A 74 6.49 7.63 -6.42
N ASP A 75 5.34 7.44 -7.07
CA ASP A 75 5.12 7.87 -8.44
C ASP A 75 5.20 9.41 -8.55
N THR A 76 4.49 10.12 -7.68
CA THR A 76 4.56 11.59 -7.62
C THR A 76 6.00 12.09 -7.43
N ALA A 77 6.78 11.44 -6.56
CA ALA A 77 8.16 11.81 -6.31
C ALA A 77 9.07 11.55 -7.52
N GLY A 78 8.89 10.42 -8.23
CA GLY A 78 9.60 10.12 -9.46
C GLY A 78 9.37 11.17 -10.55
N HIS A 79 8.15 11.65 -10.70
CA HIS A 79 7.81 12.73 -11.63
C HIS A 79 8.49 14.07 -11.33
N THR A 80 8.97 14.30 -10.12
CA THR A 80 9.75 15.52 -9.82
C THR A 80 11.12 15.53 -10.47
N LYS A 81 11.61 14.40 -10.95
CA LYS A 81 12.96 14.21 -11.51
C LYS A 81 14.07 14.68 -10.57
N ALA A 82 13.85 14.58 -9.27
CA ALA A 82 14.76 15.05 -8.22
C ALA A 82 15.06 13.94 -7.21
N LEU A 83 16.34 13.68 -6.95
CA LEU A 83 16.78 12.62 -6.05
C LEU A 83 16.28 12.79 -4.61
N GLY A 84 16.24 14.01 -4.12
CA GLY A 84 15.80 14.31 -2.75
C GLY A 84 14.37 13.88 -2.46
N PRO A 85 13.36 14.29 -3.24
CA PRO A 85 11.99 13.80 -3.12
C PRO A 85 11.86 12.30 -3.29
N ALA A 86 12.55 11.70 -4.27
CA ALA A 86 12.53 10.25 -4.51
C ALA A 86 13.04 9.47 -3.29
N LYS A 87 14.20 9.86 -2.76
CA LYS A 87 14.76 9.25 -1.55
C LYS A 87 13.79 9.35 -0.36
N LYS A 88 13.22 10.54 -0.10
CA LYS A 88 12.24 10.73 0.98
C LYS A 88 10.98 9.89 0.83
N ALA A 89 10.52 9.68 -0.41
CA ALA A 89 9.36 8.82 -0.66
C ALA A 89 9.67 7.36 -0.32
N LEU A 90 10.84 6.85 -0.71
CA LEU A 90 11.28 5.49 -0.39
C LEU A 90 11.52 5.31 1.12
N GLU A 91 12.16 6.26 1.79
CA GLU A 91 12.34 6.25 3.25
C GLU A 91 11.00 6.20 4.00
N ARG A 92 9.96 6.86 3.47
CA ARG A 92 8.60 6.77 4.03
C ARG A 92 8.00 5.38 3.85
N VAL A 93 8.17 4.76 2.69
CA VAL A 93 7.69 3.39 2.46
C VAL A 93 8.38 2.43 3.43
N ASP A 94 9.70 2.54 3.60
CA ASP A 94 10.46 1.73 4.55
C ASP A 94 9.96 1.90 5.99
N THR A 95 9.79 3.15 6.45
CA THR A 95 9.23 3.46 7.77
C THR A 95 7.80 2.90 7.94
N PHE A 96 6.97 2.99 6.89
CA PHE A 96 5.62 2.44 6.91
C PHE A 96 5.64 0.92 7.07
N LEU A 97 6.50 0.24 6.34
CA LEU A 97 6.69 -1.22 6.47
C LEU A 97 7.20 -1.60 7.86
N GLY A 98 8.08 -0.78 8.46
CA GLY A 98 8.54 -0.95 9.83
C GLY A 98 7.41 -0.97 10.86
N GLY A 99 6.36 -0.15 10.66
CA GLY A 99 5.15 -0.17 11.49
C GLY A 99 4.16 -1.27 11.10
N LEU A 100 4.04 -1.60 9.81
CA LEU A 100 3.10 -2.59 9.29
C LEU A 100 3.46 -4.01 9.71
N LEU A 101 4.71 -4.43 9.46
CA LEU A 101 5.14 -5.82 9.61
C LEU A 101 4.89 -6.38 11.03
N PRO A 102 5.25 -5.70 12.13
CA PRO A 102 4.99 -6.22 13.47
C PRO A 102 3.51 -6.21 13.86
N ALA A 103 2.67 -5.43 13.16
CA ALA A 103 1.23 -5.33 13.44
C ALA A 103 0.37 -6.29 12.63
N MET A 104 0.92 -6.89 11.56
CA MET A 104 0.20 -7.87 10.74
C MET A 104 -0.11 -9.15 11.52
N PRO A 105 -1.22 -9.84 11.21
CA PRO A 105 -1.45 -11.20 11.67
C PRO A 105 -0.31 -12.14 11.24
N THR A 106 0.04 -13.10 12.09
CA THR A 106 1.19 -14.01 11.87
C THR A 106 1.10 -14.90 10.63
N ARG A 107 -0.11 -15.10 10.11
CA ARG A 107 -0.38 -15.90 8.89
C ARG A 107 -0.71 -15.03 7.68
N THR A 108 -0.26 -13.80 7.65
CA THR A 108 -0.49 -12.90 6.52
C THR A 108 0.60 -13.07 5.47
N LEU A 109 0.19 -13.29 4.22
CA LEU A 109 1.05 -13.15 3.05
C LEU A 109 0.97 -11.69 2.55
N LEU A 110 2.08 -10.99 2.57
CA LEU A 110 2.19 -9.62 2.07
C LEU A 110 2.70 -9.62 0.63
N PHE A 111 1.96 -9.00 -0.27
CA PHE A 111 2.43 -8.62 -1.61
C PHE A 111 2.70 -7.12 -1.63
N LEU A 112 3.92 -6.73 -1.95
CA LEU A 112 4.26 -5.37 -2.34
C LEU A 112 4.62 -5.39 -3.83
N ALA A 113 3.88 -4.64 -4.64
CA ALA A 113 4.10 -4.59 -6.08
C ALA A 113 3.91 -3.17 -6.61
N SER A 114 4.65 -2.82 -7.65
CA SER A 114 4.47 -1.59 -8.42
C SER A 114 3.84 -1.90 -9.76
N ASP A 115 2.99 -1.01 -10.24
CA ASP A 115 2.27 -1.12 -11.52
C ASP A 115 3.13 -0.71 -12.71
N HIS A 116 4.15 0.11 -12.52
CA HIS A 116 5.11 0.54 -13.54
C HIS A 116 6.42 1.07 -12.92
N GLY A 117 7.45 1.16 -13.72
CA GLY A 117 8.69 1.84 -13.37
C GLY A 117 8.54 3.36 -13.43
N ASN A 118 9.21 4.06 -12.54
CA ASN A 118 9.30 5.51 -12.47
C ASN A 118 10.44 5.95 -11.53
N ILE A 119 10.30 5.68 -10.22
CA ILE A 119 11.20 6.20 -9.19
C ILE A 119 12.62 5.59 -9.24
N GLU A 120 12.77 4.44 -9.87
CA GLU A 120 14.07 3.78 -10.06
C GLU A 120 14.94 4.50 -11.11
N ASP A 121 14.34 5.29 -12.00
CA ASP A 121 15.03 6.16 -12.96
C ASP A 121 14.36 7.53 -13.03
N ILE A 122 14.75 8.41 -12.15
CA ILE A 122 14.22 9.78 -12.03
C ILE A 122 14.58 10.69 -13.22
N THR A 123 15.39 10.24 -14.17
CA THR A 123 15.74 11.03 -15.36
C THR A 123 14.62 11.05 -16.40
N GLN A 124 13.71 10.11 -16.33
CA GLN A 124 12.60 9.94 -17.27
C GLN A 124 11.24 10.16 -16.57
N GLY A 125 10.21 9.68 -17.07
CA GLY A 125 8.90 9.49 -16.45
C GLY A 125 8.68 8.00 -16.23
N HIS A 126 7.50 7.50 -16.61
CA HIS A 126 7.25 6.06 -16.55
C HIS A 126 8.24 5.30 -17.44
N THR A 127 8.78 4.22 -16.92
CA THR A 127 9.75 3.37 -17.61
C THR A 127 9.17 1.97 -17.83
N ARG A 128 9.87 1.18 -18.66
CA ARG A 128 9.61 -0.24 -18.84
C ARG A 128 10.60 -1.11 -18.06
N ASN A 129 11.33 -0.52 -17.14
CA ASN A 129 12.25 -1.24 -16.29
C ASN A 129 11.48 -2.23 -15.39
N PRO A 130 12.09 -3.34 -15.01
CA PRO A 130 11.54 -4.20 -13.96
C PRO A 130 11.29 -3.40 -12.69
N THR A 131 10.11 -3.56 -12.11
CA THR A 131 9.73 -2.87 -10.88
C THR A 131 10.10 -3.70 -9.66
N PHE A 132 10.33 -3.02 -8.54
CA PHE A 132 10.53 -3.68 -7.26
C PHE A 132 9.24 -4.39 -6.84
N SER A 133 9.36 -5.66 -6.48
CA SER A 133 8.29 -6.45 -5.90
C SER A 133 8.82 -7.27 -4.74
N LEU A 134 7.99 -7.50 -3.73
CA LEU A 134 8.35 -8.24 -2.53
C LEU A 134 7.16 -9.08 -2.08
N ILE A 135 7.41 -10.34 -1.74
CA ILE A 135 6.43 -11.21 -1.10
C ILE A 135 7.03 -11.67 0.23
N LEU A 136 6.28 -11.53 1.30
CA LEU A 136 6.69 -11.93 2.64
C LEU A 136 5.57 -12.69 3.35
N GLY A 137 5.92 -13.73 4.08
CA GLY A 137 4.98 -14.50 4.89
C GLY A 137 4.97 -15.98 4.53
N PRO A 138 3.95 -16.73 5.01
CA PRO A 138 3.83 -18.14 4.71
C PRO A 138 3.77 -18.41 3.21
N ASP A 139 4.50 -19.45 2.76
CA ASP A 139 4.52 -19.93 1.36
C ASP A 139 4.97 -18.87 0.32
N ALA A 140 5.64 -17.79 0.78
CA ALA A 140 6.09 -16.70 -0.10
C ALA A 140 6.93 -17.20 -1.28
N ASP A 141 7.85 -18.13 -1.04
CA ASP A 141 8.71 -18.70 -2.09
C ASP A 141 7.91 -19.45 -3.15
N VAL A 142 6.93 -20.28 -2.71
CA VAL A 142 6.07 -21.05 -3.61
C VAL A 142 5.19 -20.12 -4.45
N VAL A 143 4.65 -19.09 -3.83
CA VAL A 143 3.81 -18.10 -4.53
C VAL A 143 4.63 -17.27 -5.52
N ALA A 144 5.86 -16.93 -5.16
CA ALA A 144 6.76 -16.16 -6.02
C ALA A 144 7.17 -16.89 -7.31
N GLU A 145 7.31 -18.22 -7.27
CA GLU A 145 7.71 -19.02 -8.44
C GLU A 145 6.77 -18.85 -9.65
N GLY A 146 5.49 -18.56 -9.41
CA GLY A 146 4.48 -18.38 -10.47
C GLY A 146 4.34 -16.94 -10.98
N LEU A 147 5.10 -15.97 -10.42
CA LEU A 147 4.92 -14.55 -10.73
C LEU A 147 6.02 -14.05 -11.67
N THR A 148 5.64 -13.60 -12.84
CA THR A 148 6.53 -12.98 -13.83
C THR A 148 6.14 -11.54 -14.13
N THR A 149 4.86 -11.22 -14.01
CA THR A 149 4.29 -9.88 -14.26
C THR A 149 3.25 -9.52 -13.20
N ILE A 150 2.90 -8.25 -13.12
CA ILE A 150 1.82 -7.79 -12.24
C ILE A 150 0.47 -8.43 -12.59
N MET A 151 0.29 -8.89 -13.83
CA MET A 151 -0.94 -9.56 -14.28
C MET A 151 -1.14 -10.93 -13.62
N ASP A 152 -0.08 -11.54 -13.09
CA ASP A 152 -0.14 -12.84 -12.42
C ASP A 152 -0.62 -12.70 -10.96
N VAL A 153 -0.45 -11.51 -10.35
CA VAL A 153 -0.74 -11.25 -8.94
C VAL A 153 -2.20 -11.54 -8.54
N PRO A 154 -3.23 -11.11 -9.30
CA PRO A 154 -4.62 -11.43 -8.94
C PRO A 154 -4.90 -12.93 -8.90
N GLY A 155 -4.36 -13.69 -9.87
CA GLY A 155 -4.48 -15.13 -9.91
C GLY A 155 -3.82 -15.82 -8.72
N ALA A 156 -2.61 -15.39 -8.37
CA ALA A 156 -1.87 -15.91 -7.22
C ALA A 156 -2.59 -15.65 -5.89
N ILE A 157 -3.12 -14.43 -5.70
CA ILE A 157 -3.93 -14.09 -4.51
C ILE A 157 -5.16 -15.00 -4.41
N LEU A 158 -5.89 -15.19 -5.51
CA LEU A 158 -7.09 -16.04 -5.52
C LEU A 158 -6.77 -17.50 -5.24
N ALA A 159 -5.67 -18.03 -5.78
CA ALA A 159 -5.19 -19.38 -5.48
C ALA A 159 -4.84 -19.52 -3.99
N TYR A 160 -4.02 -18.61 -3.49
CA TYR A 160 -3.62 -18.60 -2.07
C TYR A 160 -4.81 -18.55 -1.10
N LEU A 161 -5.82 -17.71 -1.41
CA LEU A 161 -7.03 -17.62 -0.58
C LEU A 161 -7.90 -18.88 -0.61
N LYS A 162 -7.88 -19.66 -1.71
CA LYS A 162 -8.62 -20.92 -1.82
C LYS A 162 -7.91 -22.05 -1.08
N ASP A 163 -6.60 -22.12 -1.19
CA ASP A 163 -5.80 -23.25 -0.72
C ASP A 163 -5.28 -23.02 0.72
N GLY A 164 -5.09 -21.78 1.12
CA GLY A 164 -4.50 -21.37 2.40
C GLY A 164 -5.49 -21.15 3.55
N VAL A 165 -6.79 -21.36 3.37
CA VAL A 165 -7.85 -21.22 4.39
C VAL A 165 -8.13 -22.56 5.10
N SER A 166 -7.16 -23.46 5.14
CA SER A 166 -7.25 -24.74 5.87
C SER A 166 -6.74 -24.60 7.29
#